data_0dcad33b2915f2a6fa5411820449b73d
#
_entry.id   0dcad33b2915f2a6fa5411820449b73d
#
_cell.length_a   1.000
_cell.length_b   1.000
_cell.length_c   1.000
_cell.angle_alpha   90.00
_cell.angle_beta   90.00
_cell.angle_gamma   90.00
#
_symmetry.space_group_name_H-M   'P 1'
#
loop_
_entity.id
_entity.type
_entity.pdbx_description
1 polymer ?
#
loop_
_entity_poly.entity_id
_entity_poly.type
_entity_poly.pdbx_seq_one_letter_code
_entity_poly.pdbx_strand_id
1 'polypeptide(L)'
;MKLAFSVRMIPLLGFVLGGACQPGAPTGDRPDGVTVLVGTRPTVAEASLFPFDNHSIPFTQNVGLKLHPPRKHPGNPVLPRGPEGAPDEFGVQFYGSVVRHEGKFKLWYVAIGRDPFTVVEEDMMWTPRVDIIPLKWRAAYAESTDGIHWTRPALGLEEYDGSRDNNLVLMEPAPLGVINLKVIHDPEDPDPSRRFKMSLHTWWHEEGKKGLATLAPAVSGDGLRWRLAIPATPENGLLPKESTVIPTDHFEAAGGLYKWGGLFHASGQGARPVYAVDSWGRSVGTYRSPDFVRWEHTGTLSFSREGQHKKVPSGSGEESHEGISVWNRGNVLLGLYGVWHGSPDWRGRTVDLGFVVSNDGVHFREPLTDFIFIRRGEDHEWDQGGLIQGQGFENVGEETYIWYGAWDPGSLEPRGGVGLATLERDRLGSFSVRDDSIPAAFMTAAVEARGEATLWVNAEGVSEDATLRLELYDALERPLAGYSGEGAALLTESGLRVPVSWPEGNGIPGPEKPFKIKVSFEGEKVAGIRVYALYVGT
;
A
#
# COMPACT_ATOMS: atom_id res chain seq x y z
N MET A 1 -35.30 44.51 -45.32
CA MET A 1 -35.98 44.11 -44.12
C MET A 1 -34.94 43.98 -43.00
N LYS A 2 -34.80 45.05 -42.18
CA LYS A 2 -33.81 45.17 -41.12
C LYS A 2 -34.40 44.60 -39.84
N LEU A 3 -33.85 43.56 -39.27
CA LEU A 3 -34.15 43.07 -37.93
C LEU A 3 -33.23 43.75 -36.92
N ALA A 4 -33.80 44.52 -36.04
CA ALA A 4 -33.11 45.14 -34.92
C ALA A 4 -33.11 44.17 -33.74
N PHE A 5 -31.91 43.82 -33.23
CA PHE A 5 -31.74 43.10 -31.96
C PHE A 5 -31.69 44.13 -30.82
N SER A 6 -32.67 44.04 -29.93
CA SER A 6 -32.70 44.82 -28.69
C SER A 6 -31.96 44.05 -27.61
N VAL A 7 -30.85 44.60 -27.12
CA VAL A 7 -30.10 44.10 -25.96
C VAL A 7 -30.72 44.68 -24.71
N ARG A 8 -31.38 43.83 -23.90
CA ARG A 8 -31.81 44.20 -22.55
C ARG A 8 -30.64 44.01 -21.59
N MET A 9 -30.16 45.11 -21.04
CA MET A 9 -29.23 45.09 -19.88
C MET A 9 -30.01 44.64 -18.63
N ILE A 10 -29.49 43.57 -17.98
CA ILE A 10 -29.88 43.13 -16.66
C ILE A 10 -28.94 43.82 -15.66
N PRO A 11 -29.43 44.48 -14.62
CA PRO A 11 -28.55 45.10 -13.62
C PRO A 11 -27.93 44.01 -12.75
N LEU A 12 -26.59 44.03 -12.66
CA LEU A 12 -25.83 43.24 -11.69
C LEU A 12 -26.10 43.77 -10.28
N LEU A 13 -26.88 43.03 -9.49
CA LEU A 13 -26.91 43.21 -8.05
C LEU A 13 -25.60 42.67 -7.47
N GLY A 14 -24.75 43.60 -7.00
CA GLY A 14 -23.55 43.25 -6.26
C GLY A 14 -23.89 42.65 -4.90
N PHE A 15 -23.69 41.34 -4.75
CA PHE A 15 -23.63 40.70 -3.43
C PHE A 15 -22.24 40.98 -2.85
N VAL A 16 -22.15 41.90 -1.92
CA VAL A 16 -21.01 42.01 -1.01
C VAL A 16 -21.15 40.89 0.00
N LEU A 17 -20.49 39.79 -0.25
CA LEU A 17 -20.23 38.76 0.77
C LEU A 17 -19.20 39.33 1.75
N GLY A 18 -19.66 39.93 2.82
CA GLY A 18 -18.86 40.17 4.02
C GLY A 18 -18.47 38.83 4.61
N GLY A 19 -17.26 38.37 4.24
CA GLY A 19 -16.64 37.25 4.90
C GLY A 19 -16.32 37.64 6.35
N ALA A 20 -17.19 37.25 7.28
CA ALA A 20 -16.82 37.23 8.68
C ALA A 20 -15.68 36.21 8.83
N CYS A 21 -14.46 36.68 9.14
CA CYS A 21 -13.43 35.86 9.69
C CYS A 21 -14.01 35.13 10.91
N GLN A 22 -14.21 33.82 10.79
CA GLN A 22 -14.48 33.02 11.97
C GLN A 22 -13.26 33.14 12.90
N PRO A 23 -13.48 33.38 14.19
CA PRO A 23 -12.38 33.36 15.16
C PRO A 23 -11.74 31.96 15.12
N GLY A 24 -10.40 31.95 15.06
CA GLY A 24 -9.60 30.74 14.94
C GLY A 24 -10.07 29.65 15.89
N ALA A 25 -10.05 28.42 15.37
CA ALA A 25 -10.20 27.22 16.18
C ALA A 25 -9.24 27.31 17.39
N PRO A 26 -9.63 26.80 18.56
CA PRO A 26 -8.80 26.87 19.75
C PRO A 26 -7.43 26.24 19.41
N THR A 27 -6.38 26.98 19.69
CA THR A 27 -4.99 26.50 19.66
C THR A 27 -4.81 25.53 20.85
N GLY A 28 -5.46 24.35 20.74
CA GLY A 28 -5.08 23.22 21.57
C GLY A 28 -3.65 22.84 21.17
N ASP A 29 -2.80 22.56 22.15
CA ASP A 29 -1.46 22.05 21.96
C ASP A 29 -1.51 20.90 20.95
N ARG A 30 -1.10 21.18 19.71
CA ARG A 30 -0.93 20.11 18.74
C ARG A 30 0.30 19.31 19.19
N PRO A 31 0.22 17.96 19.15
CA PRO A 31 1.33 17.13 19.62
C PRO A 31 2.62 17.46 18.87
N ASP A 32 3.74 17.26 19.54
CA ASP A 32 5.06 17.28 18.90
C ASP A 32 5.08 16.31 17.72
N GLY A 33 5.84 16.63 16.69
CA GLY A 33 5.91 15.81 15.49
C GLY A 33 6.37 16.57 14.26
N VAL A 34 6.44 15.85 13.16
CA VAL A 34 6.91 16.33 11.86
C VAL A 34 5.79 16.27 10.83
N THR A 35 5.66 17.31 10.03
CA THR A 35 4.70 17.39 8.92
C THR A 35 5.46 17.78 7.65
N VAL A 36 5.42 16.90 6.64
CA VAL A 36 5.84 17.25 5.29
C VAL A 36 4.67 17.97 4.60
N LEU A 37 4.92 19.17 4.09
CA LEU A 37 3.84 20.03 3.55
C LEU A 37 3.42 19.61 2.13
N VAL A 38 3.11 18.32 1.96
CA VAL A 38 2.70 17.68 0.71
C VAL A 38 1.45 16.85 0.93
N GLY A 39 0.55 16.82 -0.02
CA GLY A 39 -0.66 16.00 0.00
C GLY A 39 -1.55 16.28 1.21
N THR A 40 -1.90 15.24 1.96
CA THR A 40 -2.79 15.32 3.15
C THR A 40 -2.11 15.92 4.39
N ARG A 41 -0.78 16.02 4.40
CA ARG A 41 0.03 16.63 5.48
C ARG A 41 -0.20 16.02 6.86
N PRO A 42 -0.10 14.70 7.03
CA PRO A 42 -0.20 14.10 8.36
C PRO A 42 0.98 14.56 9.23
N THR A 43 0.71 14.75 10.52
CA THR A 43 1.78 14.96 11.53
C THR A 43 2.17 13.59 12.07
N VAL A 44 3.47 13.30 12.06
CA VAL A 44 4.05 12.01 12.45
C VAL A 44 5.24 12.22 13.40
N ALA A 45 5.57 11.22 14.21
CA ALA A 45 6.76 11.29 15.06
C ALA A 45 8.04 11.36 14.21
N GLU A 46 8.06 10.68 13.07
CA GLU A 46 9.15 10.67 12.11
C GLU A 46 8.63 10.65 10.68
N ALA A 47 9.12 11.57 9.85
CA ALA A 47 8.85 11.62 8.43
C ALA A 47 10.00 10.96 7.64
N SER A 48 9.66 10.15 6.64
CA SER A 48 10.59 9.54 5.70
C SER A 48 10.47 10.22 4.33
N LEU A 49 11.57 10.75 3.81
CA LEU A 49 11.66 11.45 2.53
C LEU A 49 12.49 10.58 1.58
N PHE A 50 11.84 10.02 0.57
CA PHE A 50 12.47 9.08 -0.35
C PHE A 50 12.77 9.73 -1.72
N PRO A 51 13.89 9.41 -2.39
CA PRO A 51 14.24 9.89 -3.73
C PRO A 51 13.15 9.65 -4.79
N PHE A 52 12.42 8.57 -4.65
CA PHE A 52 11.36 8.19 -5.58
C PHE A 52 10.01 8.87 -5.28
N ASP A 53 9.89 9.65 -4.22
CA ASP A 53 8.73 10.50 -3.94
C ASP A 53 9.01 11.92 -4.42
N ASN A 54 8.70 12.18 -5.69
CA ASN A 54 8.92 13.48 -6.34
C ASN A 54 8.02 14.60 -5.79
N HIS A 55 7.05 14.30 -4.93
CA HIS A 55 6.31 15.33 -4.20
C HIS A 55 7.05 15.77 -2.94
N SER A 56 7.65 14.84 -2.20
CA SER A 56 8.46 15.17 -1.03
C SER A 56 9.86 15.67 -1.40
N ILE A 57 10.40 15.28 -2.57
CA ILE A 57 11.66 15.80 -3.12
C ILE A 57 11.43 16.32 -4.55
N PRO A 58 10.83 17.52 -4.70
CA PRO A 58 10.42 18.05 -6.01
C PRO A 58 11.55 18.67 -6.82
N PHE A 59 12.66 19.05 -6.19
CA PHE A 59 13.75 19.75 -6.88
C PHE A 59 14.98 18.88 -6.98
N THR A 60 15.43 18.64 -8.20
CA THR A 60 16.63 17.85 -8.49
C THR A 60 17.50 18.53 -9.53
N GLN A 61 18.80 18.50 -9.33
CA GLN A 61 19.81 18.99 -10.26
C GLN A 61 20.87 17.92 -10.44
N ASN A 62 21.07 17.45 -11.66
CA ASN A 62 22.12 16.49 -12.02
C ASN A 62 22.14 15.20 -11.18
N VAL A 63 20.99 14.79 -10.64
CA VAL A 63 20.84 13.49 -9.97
C VAL A 63 19.91 12.58 -10.76
N GLY A 64 20.18 11.29 -10.74
CA GLY A 64 19.40 10.24 -11.38
C GLY A 64 18.70 9.38 -10.33
N LEU A 65 17.40 9.12 -10.52
CA LEU A 65 16.68 8.13 -9.75
C LEU A 65 16.98 6.73 -10.27
N LYS A 66 17.28 5.81 -9.36
CA LYS A 66 17.32 4.38 -9.60
C LYS A 66 16.48 3.66 -8.56
N LEU A 67 15.54 2.81 -8.97
CA LEU A 67 14.82 1.90 -8.09
C LEU A 67 15.60 0.60 -7.93
N HIS A 68 15.49 0.00 -6.75
CA HIS A 68 16.20 -1.22 -6.37
C HIS A 68 15.20 -2.35 -6.09
N PRO A 69 15.14 -3.37 -6.95
CA PRO A 69 14.29 -4.53 -6.72
C PRO A 69 14.79 -5.30 -5.48
N PRO A 70 13.89 -5.77 -4.61
CA PRO A 70 14.28 -6.62 -3.50
C PRO A 70 14.73 -8.01 -3.99
N ARG A 71 15.48 -8.71 -3.16
CA ARG A 71 15.92 -10.07 -3.44
C ARG A 71 14.93 -11.05 -2.82
N LYS A 72 14.48 -12.02 -3.60
CA LYS A 72 13.67 -13.12 -3.10
C LYS A 72 14.48 -13.94 -2.08
N HIS A 73 13.87 -14.27 -0.96
CA HIS A 73 14.50 -15.08 0.08
C HIS A 73 14.75 -16.51 -0.44
N PRO A 74 15.95 -17.09 -0.22
CA PRO A 74 16.29 -18.39 -0.78
C PRO A 74 15.46 -19.55 -0.23
N GLY A 75 14.82 -19.38 0.93
CA GLY A 75 13.91 -20.35 1.54
C GLY A 75 12.45 -20.23 1.10
N ASN A 76 12.15 -19.46 0.05
CA ASN A 76 10.79 -19.32 -0.44
C ASN A 76 10.21 -20.63 -1.02
N PRO A 77 8.90 -20.88 -0.84
CA PRO A 77 7.95 -20.08 -0.06
C PRO A 77 8.17 -20.23 1.45
N VAL A 78 8.21 -19.11 2.20
CA VAL A 78 8.35 -19.10 3.66
C VAL A 78 7.11 -19.67 4.38
N LEU A 79 5.94 -19.62 3.75
CA LEU A 79 4.73 -20.34 4.15
C LEU A 79 4.24 -21.15 2.94
N PRO A 80 4.64 -22.41 2.78
CA PRO A 80 4.11 -23.29 1.73
C PRO A 80 2.68 -23.74 2.05
N ARG A 81 2.04 -24.46 1.12
CA ARG A 81 0.77 -25.16 1.37
C ARG A 81 0.88 -26.10 2.57
N GLY A 82 -0.27 -26.32 3.21
CA GLY A 82 -0.39 -27.32 4.27
C GLY A 82 -0.25 -28.76 3.76
N PRO A 83 -0.04 -29.70 4.68
CA PRO A 83 -0.04 -31.13 4.37
C PRO A 83 -1.44 -31.61 3.94
N GLU A 84 -1.53 -32.85 3.46
CA GLU A 84 -2.80 -33.51 3.17
C GLU A 84 -3.72 -33.47 4.41
N GLY A 85 -4.99 -33.14 4.20
CA GLY A 85 -5.99 -32.95 5.25
C GLY A 85 -5.97 -31.59 5.93
N ALA A 86 -5.02 -30.70 5.62
CA ALA A 86 -5.02 -29.34 6.15
C ALA A 86 -6.01 -28.43 5.38
N PRO A 87 -6.55 -27.38 6.03
CA PRO A 87 -7.45 -26.43 5.37
C PRO A 87 -6.88 -25.71 4.15
N ASP A 88 -5.55 -25.72 3.98
CA ASP A 88 -4.81 -25.08 2.90
C ASP A 88 -3.98 -26.08 2.08
N GLU A 89 -4.40 -27.36 2.05
CA GLU A 89 -3.72 -28.41 1.29
C GLU A 89 -3.68 -28.15 -0.21
N PHE A 90 -4.72 -27.49 -0.76
CA PHE A 90 -4.81 -27.16 -2.19
C PHE A 90 -4.22 -25.81 -2.54
N GLY A 91 -4.19 -24.89 -1.59
CA GLY A 91 -3.60 -23.59 -1.86
C GLY A 91 -3.50 -22.66 -0.67
N VAL A 92 -2.46 -21.83 -0.73
CA VAL A 92 -2.29 -20.63 0.09
C VAL A 92 -2.33 -19.44 -0.86
N GLN A 93 -3.38 -18.62 -0.74
CA GLN A 93 -3.52 -17.41 -1.54
C GLN A 93 -3.28 -16.19 -0.66
N PHE A 94 -2.19 -15.48 -0.92
CA PHE A 94 -1.79 -14.35 -0.08
C PHE A 94 -2.22 -13.00 -0.68
N TYR A 95 -3.53 -12.83 -0.91
CA TYR A 95 -4.17 -11.51 -0.90
C TYR A 95 -4.46 -11.07 0.54
N GLY A 96 -3.60 -11.47 1.46
CA GLY A 96 -3.71 -11.28 2.89
C GLY A 96 -2.88 -10.13 3.42
N SER A 97 -2.63 -10.15 4.72
CA SER A 97 -1.79 -9.15 5.39
C SER A 97 -0.85 -9.77 6.39
N VAL A 98 0.31 -9.13 6.57
CA VAL A 98 1.19 -9.33 7.73
C VAL A 98 1.12 -8.09 8.59
N VAL A 99 0.87 -8.27 9.88
CA VAL A 99 0.85 -7.19 10.87
C VAL A 99 1.76 -7.58 12.03
N ARG A 100 2.68 -6.69 12.40
CA ARG A 100 3.49 -6.86 13.61
C ARG A 100 2.70 -6.38 14.82
N HIS A 101 2.45 -7.29 15.76
CA HIS A 101 1.69 -7.00 16.97
C HIS A 101 2.18 -7.85 18.13
N GLU A 102 2.39 -7.24 19.31
CA GLU A 102 2.87 -7.92 20.54
C GLU A 102 4.14 -8.74 20.34
N GLY A 103 5.09 -8.20 19.57
CA GLY A 103 6.39 -8.83 19.34
C GLY A 103 6.39 -9.98 18.32
N LYS A 104 5.24 -10.31 17.73
CA LYS A 104 5.07 -11.33 16.70
C LYS A 104 4.63 -10.73 15.37
N PHE A 105 4.93 -11.42 14.28
CA PHE A 105 4.29 -11.23 12.99
C PHE A 105 3.05 -12.12 12.94
N LYS A 106 1.90 -11.52 12.66
CA LYS A 106 0.60 -12.16 12.49
C LYS A 106 0.24 -12.10 11.01
N LEU A 107 -0.05 -13.22 10.39
CA LEU A 107 -0.35 -13.35 8.97
C LEU A 107 -1.75 -13.91 8.78
N TRP A 108 -2.57 -13.21 8.00
CA TRP A 108 -3.87 -13.69 7.54
C TRP A 108 -3.80 -13.95 6.04
N TYR A 109 -4.37 -15.08 5.61
CA TYR A 109 -4.36 -15.51 4.22
C TYR A 109 -5.62 -16.28 3.88
N VAL A 110 -5.82 -16.56 2.60
CA VAL A 110 -6.91 -17.43 2.15
C VAL A 110 -6.38 -18.85 2.01
N ALA A 111 -6.94 -19.74 2.83
CA ALA A 111 -6.73 -21.18 2.75
C ALA A 111 -7.71 -21.80 1.75
N ILE A 112 -7.20 -22.58 0.80
CA ILE A 112 -7.99 -23.32 -0.18
C ILE A 112 -7.93 -24.79 0.19
N GLY A 113 -9.08 -25.31 0.62
CA GLY A 113 -9.22 -26.69 1.08
C GLY A 113 -10.48 -27.36 0.53
N ARG A 114 -10.64 -28.62 0.84
CA ARG A 114 -11.84 -29.40 0.46
C ARG A 114 -13.08 -28.87 1.16
N ASP A 115 -14.19 -28.96 0.47
CA ASP A 115 -15.51 -28.77 1.05
C ASP A 115 -16.54 -29.69 0.38
N PRO A 116 -16.88 -30.84 0.99
CA PRO A 116 -17.81 -31.79 0.42
C PRO A 116 -19.24 -31.25 0.29
N PHE A 117 -19.53 -30.10 0.90
CA PHE A 117 -20.87 -29.49 0.92
C PHE A 117 -21.03 -28.32 -0.05
N THR A 118 -19.94 -27.82 -0.64
CA THR A 118 -20.02 -26.73 -1.61
C THR A 118 -20.33 -27.29 -2.98
N VAL A 119 -21.49 -26.92 -3.54
CA VAL A 119 -21.78 -27.15 -4.94
C VAL A 119 -20.92 -26.21 -5.76
N VAL A 120 -20.00 -26.74 -6.56
CA VAL A 120 -19.23 -25.96 -7.52
C VAL A 120 -20.19 -25.57 -8.65
N GLU A 121 -20.60 -24.31 -8.68
CA GLU A 121 -21.31 -23.77 -9.86
C GLU A 121 -20.30 -23.63 -11.00
N GLU A 122 -20.70 -24.04 -12.20
CA GLU A 122 -19.85 -24.05 -13.42
C GLU A 122 -19.27 -22.69 -13.80
N ASP A 123 -19.78 -21.60 -13.20
CA ASP A 123 -19.42 -20.22 -13.50
C ASP A 123 -18.24 -19.67 -12.67
N MET A 124 -17.63 -20.46 -11.81
CA MET A 124 -16.42 -20.03 -11.12
C MET A 124 -15.19 -20.19 -12.04
N MET A 125 -15.05 -19.28 -12.99
CA MET A 125 -13.95 -19.22 -13.97
C MET A 125 -12.53 -19.10 -13.37
N TRP A 126 -12.43 -18.95 -12.06
CA TRP A 126 -11.19 -18.62 -11.34
C TRP A 126 -10.59 -19.80 -10.58
N THR A 127 -11.34 -20.85 -10.36
CA THR A 127 -10.80 -22.07 -9.78
C THR A 127 -10.14 -22.88 -10.87
N PRO A 128 -8.89 -23.32 -10.69
CA PRO A 128 -8.40 -24.45 -11.45
C PRO A 128 -9.45 -25.56 -11.25
N ARG A 129 -10.13 -25.96 -12.31
CA ARG A 129 -10.98 -27.14 -12.28
C ARG A 129 -10.09 -28.34 -11.96
N VAL A 130 -9.87 -28.57 -10.69
CA VAL A 130 -9.51 -29.89 -10.23
C VAL A 130 -10.81 -30.64 -10.34
N ASP A 131 -11.03 -31.27 -11.49
CA ASP A 131 -12.26 -31.98 -11.79
C ASP A 131 -12.63 -32.81 -10.55
N ILE A 132 -13.79 -32.46 -9.96
CA ILE A 132 -14.54 -33.30 -9.02
C ILE A 132 -14.34 -32.99 -7.52
N ILE A 133 -13.39 -32.23 -7.04
CA ILE A 133 -13.29 -31.91 -5.63
C ILE A 133 -13.85 -30.51 -5.36
N PRO A 134 -14.98 -30.38 -4.65
CA PRO A 134 -15.47 -29.07 -4.25
C PRO A 134 -14.46 -28.41 -3.32
N LEU A 135 -13.99 -27.23 -3.70
CA LEU A 135 -13.05 -26.44 -2.92
C LEU A 135 -13.77 -25.29 -2.23
N LYS A 136 -13.34 -24.98 -1.02
CA LYS A 136 -13.79 -23.79 -0.30
C LYS A 136 -12.59 -22.93 0.12
N TRP A 137 -12.77 -21.65 0.00
CA TRP A 137 -11.81 -20.63 0.41
C TRP A 137 -12.20 -20.06 1.77
N ARG A 138 -11.30 -20.13 2.71
CA ARG A 138 -11.52 -19.72 4.10
C ARG A 138 -10.42 -18.78 4.56
N ALA A 139 -10.74 -17.92 5.50
CA ALA A 139 -9.73 -17.10 6.17
C ALA A 139 -8.94 -17.95 7.18
N ALA A 140 -7.62 -17.92 7.05
CA ALA A 140 -6.69 -18.65 7.90
C ALA A 140 -5.62 -17.73 8.49
N TYR A 141 -4.93 -18.22 9.51
CA TYR A 141 -3.95 -17.49 10.29
C TYR A 141 -2.65 -18.27 10.44
N ALA A 142 -1.54 -17.54 10.43
CA ALA A 142 -0.22 -18.05 10.81
C ALA A 142 0.52 -16.98 11.63
N GLU A 143 1.49 -17.39 12.42
CA GLU A 143 2.32 -16.47 13.20
C GLU A 143 3.80 -16.83 13.13
N SER A 144 4.65 -15.82 13.33
CA SER A 144 6.10 -15.94 13.34
C SER A 144 6.74 -14.95 14.31
N THR A 145 7.90 -15.28 14.85
CA THR A 145 8.71 -14.36 15.66
C THR A 145 9.74 -13.60 14.83
N ASP A 146 10.13 -14.14 13.67
CA ASP A 146 11.15 -13.58 12.80
C ASP A 146 10.64 -13.16 11.41
N GLY A 147 9.38 -13.51 11.07
CA GLY A 147 8.80 -13.22 9.76
C GLY A 147 9.23 -14.17 8.63
N ILE A 148 10.07 -15.16 8.95
CA ILE A 148 10.61 -16.16 8.03
C ILE A 148 10.06 -17.55 8.32
N HIS A 149 10.11 -17.97 9.60
CA HIS A 149 9.62 -19.26 10.06
C HIS A 149 8.20 -19.11 10.62
N TRP A 150 7.24 -19.62 9.86
CA TRP A 150 5.82 -19.48 10.17
C TRP A 150 5.24 -20.76 10.76
N THR A 151 4.38 -20.60 11.74
CA THR A 151 3.61 -21.68 12.36
C THR A 151 2.12 -21.46 12.13
N ARG A 152 1.37 -22.55 11.96
CA ARG A 152 -0.09 -22.61 11.92
C ARG A 152 -0.58 -23.10 13.27
N PRO A 153 -1.00 -22.23 14.20
CA PRO A 153 -1.47 -22.67 15.49
C PRO A 153 -2.81 -23.38 15.38
N ALA A 154 -3.03 -24.39 16.19
CA ALA A 154 -4.34 -25.00 16.40
C ALA A 154 -5.22 -24.03 17.18
N LEU A 155 -6.10 -23.31 16.50
CA LEU A 155 -6.94 -22.27 17.09
C LEU A 155 -8.17 -22.84 17.81
N GLY A 156 -8.67 -24.02 17.40
CA GLY A 156 -9.85 -24.64 17.98
C GLY A 156 -11.17 -23.92 17.68
N LEU A 157 -11.17 -23.00 16.70
CA LEU A 157 -12.29 -22.09 16.44
C LEU A 157 -13.29 -22.65 15.43
N GLU A 158 -12.80 -23.12 14.30
CA GLU A 158 -13.61 -23.62 13.19
C GLU A 158 -13.39 -25.12 13.00
N GLU A 159 -14.44 -25.80 12.57
CA GLU A 159 -14.38 -27.21 12.21
C GLU A 159 -13.97 -27.35 10.73
N TYR A 160 -13.04 -28.25 10.48
CA TYR A 160 -12.62 -28.67 9.15
C TYR A 160 -12.39 -30.18 9.14
N ASP A 161 -13.12 -30.88 8.28
CA ASP A 161 -13.04 -32.35 8.13
C ASP A 161 -13.14 -33.13 9.46
N GLY A 162 -14.10 -32.71 10.31
CA GLY A 162 -14.37 -33.33 11.60
C GLY A 162 -13.38 -32.98 12.72
N SER A 163 -12.42 -32.08 12.48
CA SER A 163 -11.44 -31.63 13.45
C SER A 163 -11.44 -30.12 13.65
N ARG A 164 -11.16 -29.67 14.87
CA ARG A 164 -10.87 -28.26 15.18
C ARG A 164 -9.38 -28.00 15.39
N ASP A 165 -8.53 -29.01 15.15
CA ASP A 165 -7.07 -28.87 15.20
C ASP A 165 -6.57 -28.26 13.89
N ASN A 166 -6.87 -26.98 13.70
CA ASN A 166 -6.54 -26.22 12.51
C ASN A 166 -6.39 -24.72 12.81
N ASN A 167 -5.95 -23.97 11.83
CA ASN A 167 -5.62 -22.53 11.92
C ASN A 167 -6.66 -21.61 11.25
N LEU A 168 -7.89 -22.08 11.05
CA LEU A 168 -8.97 -21.24 10.52
C LEU A 168 -9.44 -20.25 11.56
N VAL A 169 -9.67 -19.01 11.16
CA VAL A 169 -10.25 -17.97 12.02
C VAL A 169 -11.78 -18.08 12.01
N LEU A 170 -12.40 -17.75 13.15
CA LEU A 170 -13.85 -17.69 13.26
C LEU A 170 -14.38 -16.42 12.61
N MET A 171 -15.37 -16.57 11.74
CA MET A 171 -16.10 -15.47 11.12
C MET A 171 -17.59 -15.57 11.43
N GLU A 172 -18.15 -14.56 12.07
CA GLU A 172 -19.56 -14.50 12.44
C GLU A 172 -20.28 -13.29 11.81
N PRO A 173 -21.25 -13.53 10.95
CA PRO A 173 -21.67 -14.84 10.41
C PRO A 173 -20.64 -15.41 9.41
N ALA A 174 -20.60 -16.74 9.30
CA ALA A 174 -19.71 -17.41 8.37
C ALA A 174 -20.11 -17.12 6.91
N PRO A 175 -19.21 -16.54 6.08
CA PRO A 175 -19.50 -16.33 4.67
C PRO A 175 -19.45 -17.65 3.89
N LEU A 176 -20.07 -17.68 2.71
CA LEU A 176 -19.99 -18.84 1.81
C LEU A 176 -18.53 -19.17 1.46
N GLY A 177 -17.71 -18.18 1.28
CA GLY A 177 -16.27 -18.28 1.09
C GLY A 177 -15.60 -16.92 1.18
N VAL A 178 -14.28 -16.93 1.26
CA VAL A 178 -13.39 -15.74 1.35
C VAL A 178 -12.48 -15.70 0.14
N ILE A 179 -12.75 -14.84 -0.84
CA ILE A 179 -11.94 -14.75 -2.06
C ILE A 179 -10.60 -14.09 -1.78
N ASN A 180 -10.63 -13.00 -1.02
CA ASN A 180 -9.45 -12.31 -0.50
C ASN A 180 -9.79 -11.55 0.78
N LEU A 181 -8.78 -11.11 1.48
CA LEU A 181 -8.92 -10.32 2.70
C LEU A 181 -7.72 -9.39 2.88
N LYS A 182 -7.92 -8.27 3.59
CA LYS A 182 -6.83 -7.41 4.08
C LYS A 182 -7.10 -7.07 5.54
N VAL A 183 -6.05 -7.10 6.35
CA VAL A 183 -6.14 -6.83 7.78
C VAL A 183 -5.20 -5.68 8.16
N ILE A 184 -5.69 -4.79 9.02
CA ILE A 184 -4.88 -3.78 9.71
C ILE A 184 -5.16 -3.83 11.21
N HIS A 185 -4.22 -3.33 11.99
CA HIS A 185 -4.40 -3.04 13.41
C HIS A 185 -4.55 -1.52 13.59
N ASP A 186 -5.64 -1.09 14.22
CA ASP A 186 -5.96 0.30 14.56
C ASP A 186 -5.98 0.46 16.08
N PRO A 187 -4.83 0.76 16.72
CA PRO A 187 -4.75 0.92 18.18
C PRO A 187 -5.54 2.12 18.70
N GLU A 188 -5.88 3.07 17.81
CA GLU A 188 -6.63 4.28 18.15
C GLU A 188 -8.15 4.06 18.24
N ASP A 189 -8.67 2.90 17.78
CA ASP A 189 -10.09 2.60 17.96
C ASP A 189 -10.40 2.53 19.48
N PRO A 190 -11.34 3.38 19.97
CA PRO A 190 -11.68 3.44 21.38
C PRO A 190 -12.29 2.13 21.90
N ASP A 191 -12.89 1.32 21.01
CA ASP A 191 -13.42 -0.01 21.34
C ASP A 191 -12.35 -1.08 21.09
N PRO A 192 -11.75 -1.69 22.14
CA PRO A 192 -10.72 -2.72 21.96
C PRO A 192 -11.20 -3.92 21.15
N SER A 193 -12.51 -4.21 21.14
CA SER A 193 -13.09 -5.31 20.38
C SER A 193 -13.11 -5.08 18.87
N ARG A 194 -12.69 -3.90 18.41
CA ARG A 194 -12.68 -3.46 17.01
C ARG A 194 -11.29 -3.13 16.48
N ARG A 195 -10.24 -3.26 17.27
CA ARG A 195 -8.89 -2.80 16.89
C ARG A 195 -8.28 -3.52 15.71
N PHE A 196 -8.61 -4.77 15.47
CA PHE A 196 -8.32 -5.40 14.19
C PHE A 196 -9.48 -5.16 13.23
N LYS A 197 -9.14 -4.76 12.00
CA LYS A 197 -10.11 -4.44 10.96
C LYS A 197 -9.74 -5.22 9.70
N MET A 198 -10.75 -5.81 9.08
CA MET A 198 -10.60 -6.62 7.86
C MET A 198 -11.51 -6.08 6.77
N SER A 199 -10.98 -5.91 5.57
CA SER A 199 -11.79 -5.87 4.35
C SER A 199 -11.87 -7.29 3.81
N LEU A 200 -13.08 -7.74 3.56
CA LEU A 200 -13.38 -9.10 3.14
C LEU A 200 -14.05 -9.06 1.77
N HIS A 201 -13.50 -9.79 0.81
CA HIS A 201 -14.13 -10.05 -0.48
C HIS A 201 -14.83 -11.40 -0.43
N THR A 202 -16.16 -11.38 -0.67
CA THR A 202 -17.02 -12.57 -0.58
C THR A 202 -18.23 -12.43 -1.49
N TRP A 203 -19.15 -13.39 -1.45
CA TRP A 203 -20.40 -13.37 -2.20
C TRP A 203 -21.52 -12.69 -1.41
N TRP A 204 -22.38 -11.99 -2.13
CA TRP A 204 -23.60 -11.39 -1.60
C TRP A 204 -24.83 -11.83 -2.40
N HIS A 205 -26.02 -11.65 -1.83
CA HIS A 205 -27.29 -11.85 -2.52
C HIS A 205 -28.23 -10.67 -2.32
N GLU A 206 -29.09 -10.48 -3.29
CA GLU A 206 -30.28 -9.65 -3.27
C GLU A 206 -31.42 -10.52 -3.85
N GLU A 207 -32.68 -10.26 -3.53
CA GLU A 207 -33.80 -11.08 -4.00
C GLU A 207 -33.72 -11.33 -5.52
N GLY A 208 -33.60 -12.62 -5.90
CA GLY A 208 -33.47 -13.05 -7.30
C GLY A 208 -32.14 -12.77 -7.97
N LYS A 209 -31.12 -12.31 -7.24
CA LYS A 209 -29.77 -12.03 -7.77
C LYS A 209 -28.69 -12.55 -6.82
N LYS A 210 -27.60 -13.00 -7.44
CA LYS A 210 -26.37 -13.39 -6.77
C LYS A 210 -25.23 -12.55 -7.37
N GLY A 211 -24.39 -11.99 -6.53
CA GLY A 211 -23.27 -11.15 -6.95
C GLY A 211 -21.97 -11.57 -6.31
N LEU A 212 -20.89 -11.37 -7.09
CA LEU A 212 -19.51 -11.49 -6.65
C LEU A 212 -18.96 -10.11 -6.31
N ALA A 213 -17.89 -10.08 -5.55
CA ALA A 213 -17.02 -8.93 -5.39
C ALA A 213 -17.64 -7.77 -4.61
N THR A 214 -17.55 -7.88 -3.36
CA THR A 214 -17.97 -6.82 -2.47
C THR A 214 -16.95 -6.60 -1.38
N LEU A 215 -16.92 -5.39 -0.87
CA LEU A 215 -16.22 -5.08 0.36
C LEU A 215 -17.18 -5.32 1.51
N ALA A 216 -16.94 -6.37 2.30
CA ALA A 216 -17.61 -6.56 3.58
C ALA A 216 -16.62 -6.22 4.71
N PRO A 217 -16.84 -5.13 5.47
CA PRO A 217 -15.96 -4.78 6.56
C PRO A 217 -16.23 -5.69 7.77
N ALA A 218 -15.16 -6.20 8.39
CA ALA A 218 -15.23 -6.99 9.62
C ALA A 218 -14.25 -6.45 10.66
N VAL A 219 -14.56 -6.69 11.94
CA VAL A 219 -13.77 -6.22 13.07
C VAL A 219 -13.53 -7.35 14.07
N SER A 220 -12.43 -7.25 14.82
CA SER A 220 -12.03 -8.22 15.84
C SER A 220 -11.22 -7.53 16.94
N GLY A 221 -11.26 -8.08 18.15
CA GLY A 221 -10.40 -7.66 19.27
C GLY A 221 -9.07 -8.41 19.31
N ASP A 222 -9.01 -9.62 18.78
CA ASP A 222 -7.84 -10.52 18.84
C ASP A 222 -7.25 -10.87 17.48
N GLY A 223 -7.96 -10.53 16.38
CA GLY A 223 -7.58 -10.90 15.02
C GLY A 223 -7.93 -12.35 14.66
N LEU A 224 -8.60 -13.09 15.54
CA LEU A 224 -8.94 -14.50 15.36
C LEU A 224 -10.45 -14.75 15.33
N ARG A 225 -11.22 -13.96 16.09
CA ARG A 225 -12.69 -13.98 16.12
C ARG A 225 -13.21 -12.72 15.49
N TRP A 226 -13.82 -12.87 14.31
CA TRP A 226 -14.26 -11.76 13.47
C TRP A 226 -15.79 -11.68 13.44
N ARG A 227 -16.29 -10.46 13.46
CA ARG A 227 -17.69 -10.15 13.21
C ARG A 227 -17.82 -9.06 12.15
N LEU A 228 -18.89 -9.09 11.38
CA LEU A 228 -19.15 -8.01 10.41
C LEU A 228 -19.29 -6.67 11.15
N ALA A 229 -18.68 -5.62 10.58
CA ALA A 229 -18.84 -4.26 11.10
C ALA A 229 -20.25 -3.71 10.82
N ILE A 230 -20.90 -4.19 9.77
CA ILE A 230 -22.31 -3.96 9.43
C ILE A 230 -23.05 -5.26 9.73
N PRO A 231 -23.83 -5.34 10.82
CA PRO A 231 -24.53 -6.57 11.20
C PRO A 231 -25.48 -7.04 10.10
N ALA A 232 -25.47 -8.36 9.85
CA ALA A 232 -26.31 -8.97 8.84
C ALA A 232 -26.60 -10.43 9.18
N THR A 233 -27.70 -10.95 8.64
CA THR A 233 -28.04 -12.38 8.69
C THR A 233 -27.88 -12.96 7.28
N PRO A 234 -26.89 -13.82 7.04
CA PRO A 234 -26.70 -14.42 5.73
C PRO A 234 -27.77 -15.47 5.43
N GLU A 235 -28.07 -15.61 4.17
CA GLU A 235 -28.91 -16.69 3.66
C GLU A 235 -28.03 -17.65 2.85
N ASN A 236 -27.99 -18.92 3.23
CA ASN A 236 -27.15 -19.94 2.60
C ASN A 236 -25.65 -19.54 2.48
N GLY A 237 -25.14 -18.80 3.49
CA GLY A 237 -23.76 -18.29 3.51
C GLY A 237 -23.51 -17.05 2.63
N LEU A 238 -24.51 -16.59 1.88
CA LEU A 238 -24.43 -15.35 1.09
C LEU A 238 -24.79 -14.17 1.97
N LEU A 239 -23.95 -13.13 2.00
CA LEU A 239 -24.24 -11.93 2.76
C LEU A 239 -25.34 -11.11 2.09
N PRO A 240 -26.29 -10.52 2.84
CA PRO A 240 -27.23 -9.58 2.24
C PRO A 240 -26.49 -8.35 1.72
N LYS A 241 -26.98 -7.78 0.61
CA LYS A 241 -26.39 -6.64 -0.08
C LYS A 241 -26.15 -5.45 0.85
N GLU A 242 -27.02 -5.23 1.81
CA GLU A 242 -26.95 -4.13 2.78
C GLU A 242 -25.75 -4.22 3.74
N SER A 243 -25.23 -5.40 3.96
CA SER A 243 -24.05 -5.62 4.80
C SER A 243 -22.74 -5.44 4.04
N THR A 244 -22.84 -5.21 2.74
CA THR A 244 -21.72 -5.00 1.84
C THR A 244 -21.67 -3.54 1.43
N VAL A 245 -20.44 -3.01 1.31
CA VAL A 245 -20.25 -1.59 0.98
C VAL A 245 -20.44 -1.31 -0.50
N ILE A 246 -20.10 -2.30 -1.34
CA ILE A 246 -20.04 -2.13 -2.78
C ILE A 246 -20.96 -3.15 -3.46
N PRO A 247 -22.19 -2.76 -3.76
CA PRO A 247 -23.13 -3.65 -4.41
C PRO A 247 -22.99 -3.63 -5.95
N THR A 248 -21.79 -3.46 -6.49
CA THR A 248 -21.58 -3.39 -7.93
C THR A 248 -20.88 -4.64 -8.46
N ASP A 249 -21.15 -4.96 -9.70
CA ASP A 249 -20.80 -6.21 -10.35
C ASP A 249 -19.30 -6.47 -10.51
N HIS A 250 -18.41 -5.54 -10.23
CA HIS A 250 -16.97 -5.67 -10.46
C HIS A 250 -16.12 -4.66 -9.70
N PHE A 251 -16.16 -4.68 -8.37
CA PHE A 251 -15.10 -4.09 -7.59
C PHE A 251 -14.52 -5.15 -6.66
N GLU A 252 -13.28 -5.50 -6.88
CA GLU A 252 -12.57 -6.47 -6.06
C GLU A 252 -11.68 -5.72 -5.08
N ALA A 253 -12.07 -5.70 -3.80
CA ALA A 253 -11.34 -5.01 -2.74
C ALA A 253 -10.11 -5.79 -2.26
N ALA A 254 -9.36 -6.34 -3.20
CA ALA A 254 -8.21 -7.20 -2.95
C ALA A 254 -6.89 -6.44 -2.77
N GLY A 255 -6.86 -5.16 -3.12
CA GLY A 255 -5.65 -4.37 -3.17
C GLY A 255 -5.08 -4.06 -1.80
N GLY A 256 -5.70 -3.16 -1.06
CA GLY A 256 -5.17 -2.70 0.22
C GLY A 256 -6.23 -2.15 1.15
N LEU A 257 -5.93 -2.24 2.44
CA LEU A 257 -6.68 -1.62 3.52
C LEU A 257 -5.71 -0.78 4.36
N TYR A 258 -5.98 0.50 4.56
CA TYR A 258 -5.08 1.40 5.30
C TYR A 258 -5.84 2.55 5.94
N LYS A 259 -5.23 3.18 6.96
CA LYS A 259 -5.72 4.41 7.58
C LYS A 259 -4.82 5.56 7.14
N TRP A 260 -5.40 6.64 6.63
CA TRP A 260 -4.68 7.81 6.15
C TRP A 260 -5.49 9.08 6.36
N GLY A 261 -4.86 10.11 6.92
CA GLY A 261 -5.53 11.39 7.19
C GLY A 261 -6.77 11.24 8.10
N GLY A 262 -6.77 10.27 9.01
CA GLY A 262 -7.89 9.98 9.91
C GLY A 262 -9.02 9.15 9.28
N LEU A 263 -8.92 8.77 8.00
CA LEU A 263 -9.91 7.96 7.30
C LEU A 263 -9.37 6.56 6.99
N PHE A 264 -10.25 5.56 6.99
CA PHE A 264 -9.97 4.24 6.44
C PHE A 264 -10.14 4.27 4.94
N HIS A 265 -9.28 3.55 4.23
CA HIS A 265 -9.30 3.43 2.78
C HIS A 265 -9.24 1.95 2.41
N ALA A 266 -9.99 1.57 1.37
CA ALA A 266 -9.90 0.27 0.73
C ALA A 266 -9.67 0.48 -0.76
N SER A 267 -8.54 0.01 -1.29
CA SER A 267 -8.25 0.04 -2.71
C SER A 267 -8.61 -1.28 -3.37
N GLY A 268 -9.06 -1.20 -4.60
CA GLY A 268 -9.47 -2.38 -5.33
C GLY A 268 -9.52 -2.18 -6.83
N GLN A 269 -9.79 -3.26 -7.52
CA GLN A 269 -9.88 -3.30 -8.99
C GLN A 269 -11.30 -3.03 -9.46
N GLY A 270 -11.46 -2.13 -10.44
CA GLY A 270 -12.67 -1.97 -11.23
C GLY A 270 -12.42 -2.39 -12.67
N ALA A 271 -13.32 -3.18 -13.26
CA ALA A 271 -13.19 -3.69 -14.63
C ALA A 271 -14.09 -3.00 -15.65
N ARG A 272 -14.87 -2.01 -15.24
CA ARG A 272 -15.77 -1.26 -16.13
C ARG A 272 -15.41 0.21 -16.15
N PRO A 273 -15.86 0.97 -17.17
CA PRO A 273 -15.67 2.41 -17.22
C PRO A 273 -16.51 3.11 -16.13
N VAL A 274 -16.20 2.85 -14.86
CA VAL A 274 -16.81 3.51 -13.70
C VAL A 274 -16.51 5.01 -13.74
N TYR A 275 -15.53 5.41 -14.53
CA TYR A 275 -14.96 6.75 -14.52
C TYR A 275 -15.21 7.54 -15.81
N ALA A 276 -16.21 7.19 -16.58
CA ALA A 276 -16.58 7.92 -17.82
C ALA A 276 -15.43 8.13 -18.83
N VAL A 277 -14.37 7.38 -18.71
CA VAL A 277 -13.28 7.31 -19.70
C VAL A 277 -13.41 6.03 -20.49
N ASP A 278 -13.14 6.07 -21.78
CA ASP A 278 -13.16 4.93 -22.71
C ASP A 278 -12.10 3.87 -22.37
N SER A 279 -11.93 3.51 -21.08
CA SER A 279 -11.02 2.46 -20.67
C SER A 279 -11.81 1.19 -20.36
N TRP A 280 -11.52 0.14 -21.08
CA TRP A 280 -12.11 -1.17 -20.89
C TRP A 280 -11.21 -2.09 -20.05
N GLY A 281 -10.06 -1.60 -19.64
CA GLY A 281 -9.09 -2.35 -18.84
C GLY A 281 -9.34 -2.24 -17.34
N ARG A 282 -8.59 -3.03 -16.60
CA ARG A 282 -8.58 -3.02 -15.13
C ARG A 282 -7.90 -1.76 -14.62
N SER A 283 -8.53 -1.07 -13.69
CA SER A 283 -8.02 0.14 -13.07
C SER A 283 -8.26 0.11 -11.58
N VAL A 284 -7.56 0.94 -10.83
CA VAL A 284 -7.68 1.00 -9.38
C VAL A 284 -8.62 2.13 -8.96
N GLY A 285 -9.60 1.80 -8.13
CA GLY A 285 -10.42 2.74 -7.39
C GLY A 285 -10.17 2.65 -5.89
N THR A 286 -10.66 3.64 -5.15
CA THR A 286 -10.54 3.66 -3.69
C THR A 286 -11.87 4.06 -3.06
N TYR A 287 -12.24 3.33 -2.03
CA TYR A 287 -13.33 3.66 -1.11
C TYR A 287 -12.74 4.16 0.19
N ARG A 288 -13.42 5.07 0.88
CA ARG A 288 -13.00 5.62 2.16
C ARG A 288 -14.13 5.61 3.18
N SER A 289 -13.75 5.57 4.46
CA SER A 289 -14.69 5.54 5.58
C SER A 289 -14.15 6.29 6.80
N PRO A 290 -14.95 7.09 7.50
CA PRO A 290 -14.54 7.70 8.78
C PRO A 290 -14.64 6.75 9.97
N ASP A 291 -15.44 5.69 9.90
CA ASP A 291 -15.83 4.85 11.04
C ASP A 291 -15.74 3.34 10.78
N PHE A 292 -15.25 2.97 9.59
CA PHE A 292 -15.18 1.58 9.13
C PHE A 292 -16.55 0.92 8.88
N VAL A 293 -17.63 1.68 8.90
CA VAL A 293 -19.00 1.22 8.67
C VAL A 293 -19.60 1.89 7.44
N ARG A 294 -19.50 3.21 7.38
CA ARG A 294 -20.01 4.01 6.27
C ARG A 294 -18.90 4.27 5.27
N TRP A 295 -19.04 3.74 4.08
CA TRP A 295 -18.04 3.84 3.04
C TRP A 295 -18.58 4.61 1.84
N GLU A 296 -17.74 5.38 1.20
CA GLU A 296 -18.04 6.09 -0.05
C GLU A 296 -16.90 5.90 -1.05
N HIS A 297 -17.27 5.81 -2.33
CA HIS A 297 -16.30 5.86 -3.42
C HIS A 297 -15.70 7.26 -3.53
N THR A 298 -14.38 7.37 -3.73
CA THR A 298 -13.71 8.68 -3.81
C THR A 298 -14.07 9.48 -5.05
N GLY A 299 -14.76 8.88 -6.02
CA GLY A 299 -15.22 9.54 -7.24
C GLY A 299 -14.12 9.80 -8.28
N THR A 300 -12.92 9.25 -8.05
CA THR A 300 -11.77 9.45 -8.92
C THR A 300 -11.05 8.13 -9.21
N LEU A 301 -10.30 8.10 -10.31
CA LEU A 301 -9.37 7.03 -10.63
C LEU A 301 -8.15 7.13 -9.72
N SER A 302 -7.87 6.08 -8.97
CA SER A 302 -6.71 6.06 -8.06
C SER A 302 -5.41 5.71 -8.76
N PHE A 303 -5.48 4.80 -9.71
CA PHE A 303 -4.33 4.40 -10.52
C PHE A 303 -4.75 3.64 -11.78
N SER A 304 -4.03 3.85 -12.86
CA SER A 304 -4.00 2.98 -14.03
C SER A 304 -2.60 3.03 -14.64
N ARG A 305 -2.18 1.95 -15.26
CA ARG A 305 -0.88 1.96 -15.95
C ARG A 305 -0.92 2.89 -17.15
N GLU A 306 0.15 3.66 -17.34
CA GLU A 306 0.34 4.46 -18.54
C GLU A 306 0.47 3.52 -19.76
N GLY A 307 -0.16 3.89 -20.88
CA GLY A 307 -0.20 3.04 -22.07
C GLY A 307 -1.23 1.91 -22.04
N GLN A 308 -1.97 1.75 -20.96
CA GLN A 308 -3.09 0.82 -20.90
C GLN A 308 -4.09 1.10 -22.03
N HIS A 309 -4.31 0.10 -22.90
CA HIS A 309 -5.11 0.29 -24.10
C HIS A 309 -6.60 0.35 -23.80
N LYS A 310 -7.20 1.48 -24.14
CA LYS A 310 -8.59 1.85 -23.82
C LYS A 310 -9.68 0.99 -24.47
N LYS A 311 -9.34 0.05 -25.35
CA LYS A 311 -10.33 -0.74 -26.10
C LYS A 311 -10.04 -2.24 -26.11
N VAL A 312 -9.20 -2.70 -25.21
CA VAL A 312 -8.89 -4.12 -25.06
C VAL A 312 -9.85 -4.72 -24.05
N PRO A 313 -10.45 -5.88 -24.31
CA PRO A 313 -11.24 -6.59 -23.30
C PRO A 313 -10.43 -6.79 -22.01
N SER A 314 -11.08 -6.61 -20.85
CA SER A 314 -10.43 -6.83 -19.56
C SER A 314 -9.71 -8.17 -19.50
N GLY A 315 -8.47 -8.15 -19.01
CA GLY A 315 -7.61 -9.32 -18.88
C GLY A 315 -6.85 -9.75 -20.13
N SER A 316 -6.96 -9.04 -21.26
CA SER A 316 -6.24 -9.39 -22.49
C SER A 316 -5.09 -8.45 -22.84
N GLY A 317 -4.91 -7.35 -22.11
CA GLY A 317 -3.84 -6.36 -22.27
C GLY A 317 -2.95 -6.25 -21.05
N GLU A 318 -2.04 -5.28 -21.10
CA GLU A 318 -1.25 -4.86 -19.93
C GLU A 318 -2.13 -4.02 -19.02
N GLU A 319 -2.36 -4.48 -17.78
CA GLU A 319 -3.31 -3.86 -16.85
C GLU A 319 -2.76 -3.79 -15.43
N SER A 320 -3.42 -3.02 -14.56
CA SER A 320 -3.25 -3.12 -13.12
C SER A 320 -4.15 -4.23 -12.58
N HIS A 321 -3.62 -5.10 -11.70
CA HIS A 321 -4.35 -6.24 -11.15
C HIS A 321 -4.62 -6.08 -9.65
N GLU A 322 -5.87 -6.28 -9.25
CA GLU A 322 -6.36 -6.40 -7.87
C GLU A 322 -6.12 -5.18 -6.95
N GLY A 323 -5.87 -4.00 -7.49
CA GLY A 323 -5.64 -2.80 -6.70
C GLY A 323 -4.23 -2.69 -6.14
N ILE A 324 -4.05 -1.90 -5.08
CA ILE A 324 -2.74 -1.57 -4.51
C ILE A 324 -2.69 -2.01 -3.05
N SER A 325 -1.75 -2.89 -2.69
CA SER A 325 -1.40 -3.14 -1.30
C SER A 325 -0.51 -2.01 -0.77
N VAL A 326 -0.77 -1.55 0.45
CA VAL A 326 -0.21 -0.28 0.93
C VAL A 326 0.61 -0.47 2.19
N TRP A 327 1.81 0.12 2.18
CA TRP A 327 2.65 0.34 3.35
C TRP A 327 2.57 1.80 3.78
N ASN A 328 1.98 2.06 4.93
CA ASN A 328 1.89 3.40 5.49
C ASN A 328 3.20 3.75 6.22
N ARG A 329 3.94 4.74 5.67
CA ARG A 329 5.20 5.25 6.24
C ARG A 329 4.97 6.57 7.00
N GLY A 330 3.75 6.84 7.41
CA GLY A 330 3.37 8.03 8.15
C GLY A 330 3.08 9.23 7.24
N ASN A 331 4.07 9.78 6.56
CA ASN A 331 3.93 10.94 5.66
C ASN A 331 3.80 10.59 4.18
N VAL A 332 4.06 9.36 3.80
CA VAL A 332 3.95 8.84 2.44
C VAL A 332 3.44 7.40 2.48
N LEU A 333 2.64 7.02 1.50
CA LEU A 333 2.21 5.66 1.28
C LEU A 333 3.05 5.05 0.16
N LEU A 334 3.61 3.88 0.41
CA LEU A 334 4.27 3.04 -0.57
C LEU A 334 3.33 1.89 -0.92
N GLY A 335 3.34 1.43 -2.16
CA GLY A 335 2.42 0.36 -2.54
C GLY A 335 2.95 -0.56 -3.62
N LEU A 336 2.41 -1.79 -3.63
CA LEU A 336 2.59 -2.74 -4.71
C LEU A 336 1.27 -2.97 -5.42
N TYR A 337 1.33 -3.11 -6.72
CA TYR A 337 0.20 -3.51 -7.55
C TYR A 337 0.62 -4.65 -8.49
N GLY A 338 -0.35 -5.46 -8.91
CA GLY A 338 -0.08 -6.48 -9.91
C GLY A 338 0.10 -5.85 -11.30
N VAL A 339 1.23 -6.14 -11.94
CA VAL A 339 1.50 -5.84 -13.34
C VAL A 339 1.00 -7.01 -14.16
N TRP A 340 -0.23 -6.89 -14.65
CA TRP A 340 -0.88 -7.94 -15.41
C TRP A 340 -0.40 -7.93 -16.85
N HIS A 341 0.12 -9.07 -17.31
CA HIS A 341 0.46 -9.33 -18.70
C HIS A 341 -0.63 -10.19 -19.33
N GLY A 342 -1.47 -9.57 -20.10
CA GLY A 342 -2.61 -10.21 -20.71
C GLY A 342 -2.24 -11.17 -21.82
N SER A 343 -3.11 -12.17 -22.02
CA SER A 343 -3.04 -13.11 -23.13
C SER A 343 -4.45 -13.47 -23.58
N PRO A 344 -4.67 -13.73 -24.88
CA PRO A 344 -5.93 -14.29 -25.35
C PRO A 344 -6.26 -15.63 -24.70
N ASP A 345 -5.23 -16.46 -24.47
CA ASP A 345 -5.37 -17.67 -23.66
C ASP A 345 -5.20 -17.33 -22.18
N TRP A 346 -6.18 -17.75 -21.37
CA TRP A 346 -6.14 -17.55 -19.92
C TRP A 346 -4.85 -18.12 -19.31
N ARG A 347 -4.37 -19.24 -19.77
CA ARG A 347 -3.16 -19.91 -19.27
C ARG A 347 -1.86 -19.18 -19.59
N GLY A 348 -1.88 -18.31 -20.59
CA GLY A 348 -0.71 -17.49 -20.95
C GLY A 348 -0.60 -16.20 -20.17
N ARG A 349 -1.54 -15.91 -19.25
CA ARG A 349 -1.55 -14.69 -18.44
C ARG A 349 -0.58 -14.82 -17.28
N THR A 350 0.16 -13.75 -17.01
CA THR A 350 1.14 -13.71 -15.94
C THR A 350 1.06 -12.40 -15.19
N VAL A 351 1.60 -12.35 -13.97
CA VAL A 351 1.60 -11.16 -13.12
C VAL A 351 2.97 -10.97 -12.48
N ASP A 352 3.55 -9.80 -12.66
CA ASP A 352 4.67 -9.30 -11.87
C ASP A 352 4.18 -8.27 -10.85
N LEU A 353 5.03 -7.72 -9.98
CA LEU A 353 4.65 -6.64 -9.08
C LEU A 353 5.37 -5.34 -9.44
N GLY A 354 4.58 -4.28 -9.60
CA GLY A 354 5.02 -2.91 -9.77
C GLY A 354 5.01 -2.14 -8.46
N PHE A 355 5.62 -0.95 -8.46
CA PHE A 355 5.79 -0.10 -7.29
C PHE A 355 5.18 1.28 -7.52
N VAL A 356 4.40 1.75 -6.55
CA VAL A 356 3.72 3.05 -6.58
C VAL A 356 3.84 3.80 -5.27
N VAL A 357 3.64 5.12 -5.32
CA VAL A 357 3.64 6.00 -4.15
C VAL A 357 2.44 6.93 -4.16
N SER A 358 1.98 7.35 -2.96
CA SER A 358 0.92 8.35 -2.78
C SER A 358 1.21 9.25 -1.58
N ASN A 359 0.81 10.53 -1.68
CA ASN A 359 0.88 11.50 -0.58
C ASN A 359 -0.51 11.98 -0.14
N ASP A 360 -1.59 11.54 -0.80
CA ASP A 360 -2.96 11.95 -0.47
C ASP A 360 -3.87 10.78 -0.07
N GLY A 361 -3.38 9.55 -0.20
CA GLY A 361 -4.11 8.34 0.16
C GLY A 361 -5.11 7.87 -0.89
N VAL A 362 -5.21 8.54 -2.03
CA VAL A 362 -6.15 8.21 -3.10
C VAL A 362 -5.46 8.04 -4.44
N HIS A 363 -4.61 8.98 -4.81
CA HIS A 363 -3.92 8.96 -6.10
C HIS A 363 -2.51 8.38 -5.96
N PHE A 364 -2.27 7.31 -6.68
CA PHE A 364 -0.98 6.63 -6.73
C PHE A 364 -0.29 6.87 -8.07
N ARG A 365 1.03 6.86 -8.07
CA ARG A 365 1.86 7.05 -9.25
C ARG A 365 3.07 6.13 -9.23
N GLU A 366 3.50 5.67 -10.38
CA GLU A 366 4.79 4.99 -10.54
C GLU A 366 5.93 6.02 -10.47
N PRO A 367 6.95 5.81 -9.62
CA PRO A 367 8.15 6.66 -9.65
C PRO A 367 8.93 6.55 -10.95
N LEU A 368 8.97 5.37 -11.54
CA LEU A 368 9.50 5.06 -12.86
C LEU A 368 8.48 4.20 -13.59
N THR A 369 8.02 4.66 -14.74
CA THR A 369 7.06 3.95 -15.58
C THR A 369 7.60 2.59 -16.01
N ASP A 370 6.74 1.56 -15.96
CA ASP A 370 7.02 0.18 -16.37
C ASP A 370 8.16 -0.51 -15.59
N PHE A 371 8.52 0.00 -14.42
CA PHE A 371 9.50 -0.66 -13.57
C PHE A 371 8.88 -1.86 -12.84
N ILE A 372 9.39 -3.05 -13.15
CA ILE A 372 9.01 -4.26 -12.40
C ILE A 372 9.82 -4.32 -11.11
N PHE A 373 9.13 -4.23 -9.98
CA PHE A 373 9.75 -4.18 -8.67
C PHE A 373 10.06 -5.59 -8.13
N ILE A 374 9.11 -6.54 -8.25
CA ILE A 374 9.35 -7.96 -7.97
C ILE A 374 8.92 -8.75 -9.20
N ARG A 375 9.86 -9.46 -9.80
CA ARG A 375 9.56 -10.33 -10.95
C ARG A 375 9.06 -11.69 -10.47
N ARG A 376 8.12 -12.27 -11.21
CA ARG A 376 7.78 -13.69 -11.03
C ARG A 376 9.00 -14.58 -11.24
N GLY A 377 8.90 -15.83 -10.82
CA GLY A 377 9.95 -16.82 -11.02
C GLY A 377 10.13 -17.24 -12.47
N GLU A 378 11.29 -17.84 -12.72
CA GLU A 378 11.57 -18.52 -13.97
C GLU A 378 10.81 -19.86 -14.04
N ASP A 379 10.88 -20.53 -15.19
CA ASP A 379 10.26 -21.84 -15.38
C ASP A 379 10.68 -22.83 -14.29
N HIS A 380 9.71 -23.54 -13.73
CA HIS A 380 9.84 -24.51 -12.64
C HIS A 380 10.00 -23.90 -11.24
N GLU A 381 10.09 -22.59 -11.08
CA GLU A 381 10.02 -21.96 -9.77
C GLU A 381 8.57 -21.96 -9.24
N TRP A 382 8.42 -21.91 -7.92
CA TRP A 382 7.12 -21.99 -7.25
C TRP A 382 6.18 -20.82 -7.57
N ASP A 383 6.71 -19.69 -8.00
CA ASP A 383 6.01 -18.44 -8.32
C ASP A 383 6.13 -18.03 -9.81
N GLN A 384 6.40 -18.99 -10.69
CA GLN A 384 6.58 -18.76 -12.14
C GLN A 384 5.34 -18.20 -12.85
N GLY A 385 4.13 -18.57 -12.41
CA GLY A 385 2.88 -18.18 -13.07
C GLY A 385 2.50 -16.75 -12.85
N GLY A 386 2.74 -16.24 -11.64
CA GLY A 386 2.40 -14.88 -11.28
C GLY A 386 2.56 -14.58 -9.80
N LEU A 387 2.63 -13.30 -9.48
CA LEU A 387 2.73 -12.80 -8.12
C LEU A 387 1.43 -12.13 -7.68
N ILE A 388 1.19 -12.19 -6.38
CA ILE A 388 0.05 -11.55 -5.72
C ILE A 388 0.58 -10.53 -4.72
N GLN A 389 0.06 -9.31 -4.76
CA GLN A 389 0.40 -8.25 -3.82
C GLN A 389 -0.26 -8.49 -2.45
N GLY A 390 0.41 -9.20 -1.57
CA GLY A 390 0.07 -9.23 -0.15
C GLY A 390 0.34 -7.88 0.51
N GLN A 391 -0.40 -7.54 1.55
CA GLN A 391 -0.13 -6.36 2.37
C GLN A 391 0.73 -6.75 3.56
N GLY A 392 2.01 -7.00 3.29
CA GLY A 392 3.01 -7.36 4.27
C GLY A 392 4.30 -6.60 4.02
N PHE A 393 4.59 -5.61 4.88
CA PHE A 393 5.78 -4.78 4.80
C PHE A 393 6.26 -4.46 6.21
N GLU A 394 7.55 -4.62 6.48
CA GLU A 394 8.11 -4.28 7.79
C GLU A 394 9.61 -4.02 7.69
N ASN A 395 10.10 -3.07 8.47
CA ASN A 395 11.52 -2.90 8.69
C ASN A 395 11.97 -3.76 9.88
N VAL A 396 12.79 -4.75 9.63
CA VAL A 396 13.27 -5.74 10.60
C VAL A 396 14.79 -5.62 10.74
N GLY A 397 15.24 -4.98 11.83
CA GLY A 397 16.67 -4.69 11.97
C GLY A 397 17.20 -3.81 10.83
N GLU A 398 18.19 -4.30 10.12
CA GLU A 398 18.83 -3.61 8.99
C GLU A 398 18.20 -3.94 7.63
N GLU A 399 17.09 -4.69 7.60
CA GLU A 399 16.42 -5.09 6.38
C GLU A 399 14.98 -4.58 6.31
N THR A 400 14.48 -4.39 5.11
CA THR A 400 13.07 -4.23 4.78
C THR A 400 12.55 -5.56 4.24
N TYR A 401 11.50 -6.09 4.88
CA TYR A 401 10.79 -7.29 4.50
C TYR A 401 9.54 -6.94 3.70
N ILE A 402 9.31 -7.69 2.62
CA ILE A 402 8.15 -7.57 1.75
C ILE A 402 7.61 -8.98 1.49
N TRP A 403 6.43 -9.30 2.06
CA TRP A 403 5.78 -10.58 1.81
C TRP A 403 4.86 -10.47 0.60
N TYR A 404 4.91 -11.46 -0.26
CA TYR A 404 4.11 -11.55 -1.48
C TYR A 404 3.52 -12.96 -1.64
N GLY A 405 2.47 -13.10 -2.43
CA GLY A 405 1.89 -14.39 -2.79
C GLY A 405 2.32 -14.84 -4.17
N ALA A 406 2.04 -16.10 -4.48
CA ALA A 406 2.12 -16.62 -5.83
C ALA A 406 0.75 -17.09 -6.32
N TRP A 407 0.54 -16.93 -7.61
CA TRP A 407 -0.66 -17.32 -8.32
C TRP A 407 -0.29 -17.94 -9.65
N ASP A 408 -0.94 -19.03 -10.01
CA ASP A 408 -0.71 -19.69 -11.28
C ASP A 408 -2.04 -19.97 -11.98
N PRO A 409 -2.51 -19.07 -12.85
CA PRO A 409 -3.76 -19.26 -13.57
C PRO A 409 -3.69 -20.38 -14.62
N GLY A 410 -2.49 -20.79 -14.98
CA GLY A 410 -2.24 -21.81 -16.01
C GLY A 410 -2.19 -23.24 -15.47
N SER A 411 -2.06 -23.42 -14.14
CA SER A 411 -1.90 -24.72 -13.53
C SER A 411 -3.19 -25.26 -12.92
N LEU A 412 -3.45 -26.54 -13.17
CA LEU A 412 -4.48 -27.31 -12.47
C LEU A 412 -3.95 -27.93 -11.17
N GLU A 413 -2.64 -27.89 -10.96
CA GLU A 413 -2.04 -28.41 -9.75
C GLU A 413 -2.16 -27.41 -8.59
N PRO A 414 -2.32 -27.92 -7.36
CA PRO A 414 -2.34 -27.06 -6.19
C PRO A 414 -1.03 -26.29 -6.04
N ARG A 415 -1.11 -24.97 -6.05
CA ARG A 415 0.06 -24.08 -5.94
C ARG A 415 -0.27 -22.91 -5.01
N GLY A 416 0.69 -22.07 -4.84
CA GLY A 416 0.60 -20.91 -3.99
C GLY A 416 1.51 -21.02 -2.78
N GLY A 417 1.49 -20.00 -1.98
CA GLY A 417 2.36 -19.84 -0.84
C GLY A 417 2.59 -18.38 -0.54
N VAL A 418 3.28 -18.13 0.55
CA VAL A 418 3.79 -16.80 0.88
C VAL A 418 5.29 -16.79 0.66
N GLY A 419 5.76 -15.89 -0.18
CA GLY A 419 7.17 -15.58 -0.36
C GLY A 419 7.58 -14.36 0.43
N LEU A 420 8.86 -14.25 0.68
CA LEU A 420 9.52 -13.10 1.27
C LEU A 420 10.54 -12.55 0.26
N ALA A 421 10.55 -11.24 0.08
CA ALA A 421 11.62 -10.52 -0.60
C ALA A 421 12.21 -9.49 0.36
N THR A 422 13.54 -9.30 0.33
CA THR A 422 14.25 -8.42 1.25
C THR A 422 15.20 -7.48 0.52
N LEU A 423 15.46 -6.36 1.14
CA LEU A 423 16.53 -5.42 0.78
C LEU A 423 17.05 -4.74 2.05
N GLU A 424 18.18 -4.08 1.95
CA GLU A 424 18.67 -3.26 3.06
C GLU A 424 17.64 -2.19 3.41
N ARG A 425 17.51 -1.90 4.69
CA ARG A 425 16.45 -1.07 5.25
C ARG A 425 16.26 0.23 4.48
N ASP A 426 15.02 0.42 3.96
CA ASP A 426 14.54 1.59 3.22
C ASP A 426 15.30 1.91 1.91
N ARG A 427 16.11 0.97 1.38
CA ARG A 427 16.86 1.15 0.15
C ARG A 427 16.10 0.74 -1.11
N LEU A 428 14.81 1.13 -1.19
CA LEU A 428 13.94 0.83 -2.34
C LEU A 428 14.31 1.63 -3.60
N GLY A 429 15.01 2.75 -3.43
CA GLY A 429 15.49 3.58 -4.53
C GLY A 429 16.48 4.61 -4.05
N SER A 430 17.31 5.12 -4.95
CA SER A 430 18.35 6.08 -4.62
C SER A 430 18.50 7.19 -5.65
N PHE A 431 18.98 8.36 -5.20
CA PHE A 431 19.63 9.34 -6.07
C PHE A 431 21.14 9.07 -6.15
N SER A 432 21.69 9.24 -7.35
CA SER A 432 23.11 9.27 -7.62
C SER A 432 23.42 10.38 -8.63
N VAL A 433 24.66 10.85 -8.64
CA VAL A 433 25.13 11.86 -9.59
C VAL A 433 25.11 11.29 -11.02
N ARG A 434 24.61 12.06 -11.98
CA ARG A 434 24.58 11.68 -13.41
C ARG A 434 25.88 12.00 -14.13
N ASP A 435 26.42 13.17 -13.85
CA ASP A 435 27.66 13.70 -14.47
C ASP A 435 28.48 14.36 -13.35
N ASP A 436 29.62 13.79 -13.02
CA ASP A 436 30.49 14.25 -11.94
C ASP A 436 31.22 15.56 -12.22
N SER A 437 31.20 16.02 -13.47
CA SER A 437 31.75 17.33 -13.89
C SER A 437 30.79 18.51 -13.63
N ILE A 438 29.52 18.22 -13.23
CA ILE A 438 28.49 19.21 -13.00
C ILE A 438 27.99 19.12 -11.55
N PRO A 439 27.81 20.26 -10.85
CA PRO A 439 27.24 20.24 -9.49
C PRO A 439 25.93 19.47 -9.42
N ALA A 440 25.81 18.59 -8.43
CA ALA A 440 24.64 17.77 -8.21
C ALA A 440 24.01 18.08 -6.84
N ALA A 441 22.69 18.22 -6.82
CA ALA A 441 21.94 18.50 -5.60
C ALA A 441 20.47 18.10 -5.73
N PHE A 442 19.79 18.00 -4.61
CA PHE A 442 18.33 17.95 -4.54
C PHE A 442 17.83 18.77 -3.35
N MET A 443 16.55 19.14 -3.35
CA MET A 443 15.91 19.87 -2.27
C MET A 443 14.52 19.29 -2.00
N THR A 444 14.19 19.16 -0.71
CA THR A 444 12.89 18.65 -0.27
C THR A 444 11.79 19.70 -0.43
N ALA A 445 10.55 19.25 -0.39
CA ALA A 445 9.40 20.08 -0.03
C ALA A 445 9.61 20.64 1.39
N ALA A 446 8.80 21.63 1.76
CA ALA A 446 8.88 22.19 3.08
C ALA A 446 8.44 21.19 4.16
N VAL A 447 9.18 21.16 5.26
CA VAL A 447 8.94 20.33 6.43
C VAL A 447 8.70 21.26 7.62
N GLU A 448 7.67 20.99 8.42
CA GLU A 448 7.40 21.65 9.68
C GLU A 448 7.69 20.66 10.81
N ALA A 449 8.60 21.00 11.72
CA ALA A 449 8.87 20.23 12.92
C ALA A 449 8.37 20.99 14.14
N ARG A 450 7.70 20.29 15.05
CA ARG A 450 7.25 20.79 16.35
C ARG A 450 8.00 20.02 17.43
N GLY A 451 8.74 20.74 18.23
CA GLY A 451 9.70 20.14 19.15
C GLY A 451 11.11 20.16 18.57
N GLU A 452 12.05 19.61 19.34
CA GLU A 452 13.44 19.45 18.91
C GLU A 452 13.50 18.30 17.89
N ALA A 453 13.90 18.62 16.66
CA ALA A 453 13.96 17.64 15.60
C ALA A 453 15.40 17.31 15.21
N THR A 454 15.61 16.07 14.80
CA THR A 454 16.88 15.54 14.29
C THR A 454 16.70 15.08 12.85
N LEU A 455 17.75 15.23 12.04
CA LEU A 455 17.83 14.74 10.68
C LEU A 455 18.79 13.54 10.62
N TRP A 456 18.39 12.48 9.92
CA TRP A 456 19.25 11.35 9.60
C TRP A 456 19.26 11.11 8.10
N VAL A 457 20.34 10.51 7.62
CA VAL A 457 20.54 10.16 6.21
C VAL A 457 20.82 8.67 6.07
N ASN A 458 20.13 8.02 5.13
CA ASN A 458 20.49 6.69 4.63
C ASN A 458 21.25 6.89 3.32
N ALA A 459 22.55 6.62 3.37
CA ALA A 459 23.42 6.77 2.20
C ALA A 459 24.55 5.77 2.20
N GLU A 460 25.10 5.50 1.00
CA GLU A 460 26.33 4.75 0.81
C GLU A 460 27.30 5.49 -0.11
N GLY A 461 28.57 5.07 -0.14
CA GLY A 461 29.62 5.69 -0.93
C GLY A 461 30.08 7.05 -0.41
N VAL A 462 29.61 7.45 0.78
CA VAL A 462 30.03 8.68 1.47
C VAL A 462 31.34 8.43 2.22
N SER A 463 32.30 9.36 2.08
CA SER A 463 33.63 9.30 2.67
C SER A 463 34.22 10.74 2.77
N GLU A 464 35.45 10.88 3.26
CA GLU A 464 36.14 12.19 3.27
C GLU A 464 36.35 12.79 1.87
N ASP A 465 36.51 11.95 0.82
CA ASP A 465 36.69 12.38 -0.58
C ASP A 465 35.36 12.50 -1.34
N ALA A 466 34.24 12.12 -0.73
CA ALA A 466 32.90 12.06 -1.34
C ALA A 466 31.85 12.37 -0.28
N THR A 467 31.54 13.63 -0.08
CA THR A 467 30.71 14.12 1.03
C THR A 467 29.32 14.54 0.57
N LEU A 468 28.37 14.52 1.50
CA LEU A 468 27.09 15.19 1.34
C LEU A 468 27.08 16.45 2.21
N ARG A 469 26.84 17.59 1.55
CA ARG A 469 26.62 18.86 2.22
C ARG A 469 25.14 19.09 2.40
N LEU A 470 24.71 19.26 3.64
CA LEU A 470 23.31 19.49 3.99
C LEU A 470 23.14 20.95 4.45
N GLU A 471 22.12 21.59 3.90
CA GLU A 471 21.79 22.98 4.21
C GLU A 471 20.28 23.12 4.43
N LEU A 472 19.89 24.02 5.33
CA LEU A 472 18.49 24.35 5.55
C LEU A 472 18.15 25.70 4.92
N TYR A 473 16.98 25.74 4.31
CA TYR A 473 16.38 26.92 3.68
C TYR A 473 14.99 27.17 4.26
N ASP A 474 14.53 28.39 4.30
CA ASP A 474 13.14 28.68 4.65
C ASP A 474 12.17 28.27 3.51
N ALA A 475 10.87 28.40 3.76
CA ALA A 475 9.85 28.06 2.76
C ALA A 475 9.95 28.88 1.45
N LEU A 476 10.60 30.03 1.49
CA LEU A 476 10.86 30.92 0.34
C LEU A 476 12.24 30.70 -0.29
N GLU A 477 12.92 29.60 0.08
CA GLU A 477 14.23 29.20 -0.43
C GLU A 477 15.37 30.19 -0.09
N ARG A 478 15.27 30.89 1.03
CA ARG A 478 16.36 31.70 1.56
C ARG A 478 17.18 30.87 2.55
N PRO A 479 18.52 30.92 2.48
CA PRO A 479 19.38 30.19 3.41
C PRO A 479 19.08 30.53 4.87
N LEU A 480 18.99 29.52 5.73
CA LEU A 480 18.87 29.73 7.17
C LEU A 480 20.24 29.94 7.81
N ALA A 481 20.39 31.05 8.54
CA ALA A 481 21.62 31.36 9.24
C ALA A 481 21.93 30.26 10.28
N GLY A 482 23.19 29.86 10.40
CA GLY A 482 23.64 28.76 11.27
C GLY A 482 23.46 27.36 10.67
N TYR A 483 22.71 27.22 9.57
CA TYR A 483 22.42 25.94 8.91
C TYR A 483 22.75 25.93 7.42
N SER A 484 23.36 26.98 6.91
CA SER A 484 23.75 27.11 5.51
C SER A 484 25.07 27.86 5.40
N GLY A 485 25.75 27.75 4.26
CA GLY A 485 27.07 28.34 4.07
C GLY A 485 28.11 27.71 5.00
N GLU A 486 28.75 28.49 5.87
CA GLU A 486 29.72 28.00 6.87
C GLU A 486 29.04 27.15 7.97
N GLY A 487 27.73 27.36 8.20
CA GLY A 487 26.90 26.58 9.13
C GLY A 487 26.31 25.30 8.55
N ALA A 488 26.63 24.93 7.30
CA ALA A 488 26.15 23.69 6.71
C ALA A 488 26.73 22.45 7.40
N ALA A 489 25.94 21.38 7.48
CA ALA A 489 26.43 20.09 7.93
C ALA A 489 27.14 19.34 6.81
N LEU A 490 28.22 18.63 7.12
CA LEU A 490 28.93 17.74 6.21
C LEU A 490 28.82 16.31 6.71
N LEU A 491 28.27 15.44 5.87
CA LEU A 491 28.24 14.01 6.11
C LEU A 491 29.44 13.37 5.40
N THR A 492 30.28 12.66 6.16
CA THR A 492 31.53 12.04 5.68
C THR A 492 31.55 10.52 5.86
N GLU A 493 30.42 9.93 6.29
CA GLU A 493 30.30 8.50 6.48
C GLU A 493 29.00 7.92 5.90
N SER A 494 29.05 6.64 5.54
CA SER A 494 27.92 5.88 5.01
C SER A 494 27.19 5.16 6.13
N GLY A 495 25.88 4.93 5.94
CA GLY A 495 25.08 4.14 6.88
C GLY A 495 23.60 4.14 6.55
N LEU A 496 22.84 3.29 7.26
CA LEU A 496 21.39 3.20 7.10
C LEU A 496 20.64 4.35 7.79
N ARG A 497 21.30 4.99 8.77
CA ARG A 497 20.70 6.06 9.58
C ARG A 497 21.79 6.89 10.27
N VAL A 498 22.51 7.66 9.48
CA VAL A 498 23.60 8.50 9.98
C VAL A 498 23.01 9.84 10.48
N PRO A 499 23.22 10.22 11.75
CA PRO A 499 22.73 11.49 12.28
C PRO A 499 23.47 12.66 11.65
N VAL A 500 22.74 13.73 11.35
CA VAL A 500 23.31 14.97 10.82
C VAL A 500 23.64 15.90 11.99
N SER A 501 24.92 16.27 12.09
CA SER A 501 25.42 17.22 13.12
C SER A 501 25.74 18.56 12.48
N TRP A 502 25.15 19.62 13.01
CA TRP A 502 25.40 20.99 12.59
C TRP A 502 26.50 21.62 13.43
N PRO A 503 27.29 22.57 12.91
CA PRO A 503 28.36 23.22 13.67
C PRO A 503 27.90 23.89 15.00
N GLU A 504 26.66 24.35 15.04
CA GLU A 504 26.07 25.00 16.21
C GLU A 504 25.25 24.04 17.11
N GLY A 505 25.20 22.73 16.81
CA GLY A 505 24.48 21.71 17.58
C GLY A 505 23.72 20.68 16.72
N ASN A 506 23.09 19.69 17.36
CA ASN A 506 22.45 18.57 16.65
C ASN A 506 20.97 18.80 16.31
N GLY A 507 20.36 19.88 16.79
CA GLY A 507 18.94 20.17 16.58
C GLY A 507 18.67 20.99 15.31
N ILE A 508 17.53 20.73 14.68
CA ILE A 508 16.98 21.60 13.64
C ILE A 508 16.28 22.79 14.32
N PRO A 509 16.30 24.00 13.70
CA PRO A 509 15.70 25.19 14.33
C PRO A 509 14.26 24.96 14.75
N GLY A 510 13.97 25.39 15.96
CA GLY A 510 12.70 25.17 16.65
C GLY A 510 11.41 25.57 15.96
N PRO A 511 10.29 25.27 16.59
CA PRO A 511 9.04 24.70 16.07
C PRO A 511 8.14 25.61 15.23
N GLU A 512 8.53 26.76 14.77
CA GLU A 512 7.55 27.70 14.22
C GLU A 512 7.71 28.06 12.73
N LYS A 513 8.74 27.57 12.05
CA LYS A 513 8.97 27.94 10.65
C LYS A 513 9.26 26.72 9.79
N PRO A 514 8.45 26.47 8.76
CA PRO A 514 8.76 25.44 7.78
C PRO A 514 10.13 25.66 7.14
N PHE A 515 10.88 24.57 6.97
CA PHE A 515 12.20 24.57 6.33
C PHE A 515 12.26 23.54 5.21
N LYS A 516 13.19 23.74 4.28
CA LYS A 516 13.54 22.78 3.22
C LYS A 516 14.95 22.29 3.47
N ILE A 517 15.23 21.05 3.13
CA ILE A 517 16.54 20.43 3.23
C ILE A 517 17.13 20.37 1.82
N LYS A 518 18.26 21.02 1.60
CA LYS A 518 19.07 20.88 0.40
C LYS A 518 20.23 19.95 0.69
N VAL A 519 20.44 18.98 -0.20
CA VAL A 519 21.56 18.06 -0.17
C VAL A 519 22.37 18.22 -1.43
N SER A 520 23.65 18.57 -1.30
CA SER A 520 24.62 18.73 -2.39
C SER A 520 25.67 17.63 -2.29
N PHE A 521 26.11 17.14 -3.44
CA PHE A 521 27.17 16.13 -3.57
C PHE A 521 28.49 16.85 -3.81
N GLU A 522 29.47 16.65 -2.93
CA GLU A 522 30.77 17.37 -2.97
C GLU A 522 31.95 16.39 -2.88
N GLY A 523 33.05 16.69 -3.56
CA GLY A 523 34.29 15.92 -3.57
C GLY A 523 34.61 15.29 -4.93
N GLU A 524 35.72 14.56 -5.00
CA GLU A 524 36.23 13.98 -6.25
C GLU A 524 35.57 12.63 -6.62
N LYS A 525 34.99 11.92 -5.64
CA LYS A 525 34.41 10.58 -5.82
C LYS A 525 32.89 10.54 -5.72
N VAL A 526 32.22 11.65 -6.03
CA VAL A 526 30.75 11.81 -5.88
C VAL A 526 29.93 10.81 -6.70
N ALA A 527 30.45 10.29 -7.78
CA ALA A 527 29.78 9.28 -8.61
C ALA A 527 29.47 7.98 -7.84
N GLY A 528 30.20 7.72 -6.74
CA GLY A 528 29.98 6.56 -5.87
C GLY A 528 28.87 6.74 -4.85
N ILE A 529 28.43 7.97 -4.60
CA ILE A 529 27.42 8.26 -3.58
C ILE A 529 26.03 7.84 -4.06
N ARG A 530 25.28 7.20 -3.16
CA ARG A 530 23.84 6.92 -3.28
C ARG A 530 23.12 7.38 -2.03
N VAL A 531 22.08 8.19 -2.19
CA VAL A 531 21.21 8.64 -1.10
C VAL A 531 19.86 7.93 -1.25
N TYR A 532 19.46 7.20 -0.21
CA TYR A 532 18.26 6.35 -0.20
C TYR A 532 17.08 6.95 0.55
N ALA A 533 17.34 7.69 1.63
CA ALA A 533 16.31 8.35 2.41
C ALA A 533 16.88 9.47 3.28
N LEU A 534 16.04 10.44 3.58
CA LEU A 534 16.23 11.36 4.69
C LEU A 534 15.12 11.08 5.72
N TYR A 535 15.45 11.15 7.01
CA TYR A 535 14.46 11.02 8.09
C TYR A 535 14.51 12.26 8.95
N VAL A 536 13.34 12.81 9.25
CA VAL A 536 13.18 13.94 10.18
C VAL A 536 12.26 13.49 11.29
N GLY A 537 12.74 13.51 12.53
CA GLY A 537 12.00 13.04 13.70
C GLY A 537 12.18 13.92 14.90
N THR A 538 11.20 13.92 15.83
CA THR A 538 11.19 14.61 17.10
C THR A 538 11.35 13.67 18.28
#